data_555695608d76249f384b2f18faa9a163
#
_entry.id   555695608d76249f384b2f18faa9a163
#
_cell.length_a   1.000
_cell.length_b   1.000
_cell.length_c   1.000
_cell.angle_alpha   90.00
_cell.angle_beta   90.00
_cell.angle_gamma   90.00
#
_symmetry.space_group_name_H-M   'P 1'
#
loop_
_entity.id
_entity.type
_entity.pdbx_description
1 polymer ?
#
loop_
_entity_poly.entity_id
_entity_poly.type
_entity_poly.pdbx_seq_one_letter_code
_entity_poly.pdbx_strand_id
1 'polypeptide(L)'
;MNWYKIRYNKRSSKKLGWDPSWLGEDSFDSNLIESIIQFQINHDLKPDGMVGTNTYRRLCLKNEARQDSLEGMSNLMVGGKLKPIAWHKVKKDLLPSKCYKTFRKERSPHFIVTHWDVCTSAASCKRVLEKRSISTHFVIDNDGTIVQLVDTNNIAWHAKGANNHSIGVDISNAYYPKYAN
;
A
#
# COMPACT_ATOMS: atom_id res chain seq x y z
N MET A 1 14.32 -27.65 -19.07
CA MET A 1 14.63 -27.80 -17.62
C MET A 1 14.59 -26.41 -16.97
N ASN A 2 13.72 -26.21 -15.99
CA ASN A 2 13.41 -24.87 -15.43
C ASN A 2 14.36 -24.41 -14.30
N TRP A 3 15.59 -24.96 -14.23
CA TRP A 3 16.55 -24.68 -13.15
C TRP A 3 16.85 -23.18 -12.96
N TYR A 4 16.86 -22.40 -14.06
CA TYR A 4 17.06 -20.96 -14.01
C TYR A 4 15.93 -20.26 -13.24
N LYS A 5 14.66 -20.61 -13.53
CA LYS A 5 13.49 -20.03 -12.85
C LYS A 5 13.45 -20.43 -11.38
N ILE A 6 13.81 -21.67 -11.04
CA ILE A 6 13.94 -22.14 -9.67
C ILE A 6 14.97 -21.29 -8.92
N ARG A 7 16.16 -21.12 -9.50
CA ARG A 7 17.22 -20.31 -8.90
C ARG A 7 16.83 -18.84 -8.76
N TYR A 8 16.15 -18.29 -9.77
CA TYR A 8 15.63 -16.94 -9.72
C TYR A 8 14.63 -16.78 -8.56
N ASN A 9 13.65 -17.67 -8.45
CA ASN A 9 12.62 -17.62 -7.43
C ASN A 9 13.18 -17.79 -6.02
N LYS A 10 14.16 -18.65 -5.80
CA LYS A 10 14.90 -18.75 -4.52
C LYS A 10 15.57 -17.43 -4.13
N ARG A 11 16.20 -16.74 -5.08
CA ARG A 11 16.83 -15.44 -4.83
C ARG A 11 15.79 -14.34 -4.59
N SER A 12 14.74 -14.34 -5.39
CA SER A 12 13.62 -13.40 -5.25
C SER A 12 12.94 -13.54 -3.89
N SER A 13 12.64 -14.77 -3.47
CA SER A 13 12.06 -15.04 -2.15
C SER A 13 12.95 -14.49 -1.03
N LYS A 14 14.25 -14.79 -1.06
CA LYS A 14 15.19 -14.27 -0.06
C LYS A 14 15.28 -12.73 -0.06
N LYS A 15 15.20 -12.10 -1.24
CA LYS A 15 15.29 -10.64 -1.39
C LYS A 15 14.01 -9.92 -1.00
N LEU A 16 12.85 -10.47 -1.36
CA LEU A 16 11.55 -9.82 -1.26
C LEU A 16 10.71 -10.31 -0.06
N GLY A 17 11.10 -11.43 0.56
CA GLY A 17 10.43 -11.96 1.75
C GLY A 17 9.16 -12.77 1.49
N TRP A 18 8.98 -13.32 0.27
CA TRP A 18 7.85 -14.20 -0.02
C TRP A 18 8.22 -15.68 0.16
N ASP A 19 7.22 -16.52 0.35
CA ASP A 19 7.38 -17.95 0.59
C ASP A 19 6.50 -18.77 -0.38
N PRO A 20 6.97 -19.96 -0.86
CA PRO A 20 6.18 -20.84 -1.73
C PRO A 20 4.78 -21.17 -1.21
N SER A 21 4.60 -21.25 0.11
CA SER A 21 3.29 -21.52 0.73
C SER A 21 2.20 -20.47 0.41
N TRP A 22 2.60 -19.26 0.00
CA TRP A 22 1.66 -18.25 -0.49
C TRP A 22 0.94 -18.66 -1.77
N LEU A 23 1.54 -19.60 -2.49
CA LEU A 23 1.00 -20.20 -3.71
C LEU A 23 0.51 -21.65 -3.52
N GLY A 24 0.58 -22.16 -2.28
CA GLY A 24 0.18 -23.52 -1.93
C GLY A 24 1.23 -24.58 -2.18
N GLU A 25 2.50 -24.17 -2.29
CA GLU A 25 3.65 -25.05 -2.55
C GLU A 25 4.60 -25.09 -1.36
N ASP A 26 5.28 -26.22 -1.17
CA ASP A 26 6.21 -26.39 -0.04
C ASP A 26 7.68 -26.23 -0.44
N SER A 27 7.96 -26.19 -1.73
CA SER A 27 9.33 -26.19 -2.23
C SER A 27 9.54 -25.35 -3.50
N PHE A 28 10.81 -25.03 -3.78
CA PHE A 28 11.21 -24.34 -5.02
C PHE A 28 11.52 -25.37 -6.12
N ASP A 29 10.50 -25.84 -6.80
CA ASP A 29 10.57 -26.85 -7.86
C ASP A 29 9.73 -26.46 -9.10
N SER A 30 9.43 -27.43 -9.95
CA SER A 30 8.63 -27.22 -11.16
C SER A 30 7.17 -26.91 -10.85
N ASN A 31 6.61 -27.48 -9.78
CA ASN A 31 5.21 -27.24 -9.39
C ASN A 31 5.03 -25.78 -8.98
N LEU A 32 5.97 -25.24 -8.20
CA LEU A 32 5.95 -23.81 -7.85
C LEU A 32 5.99 -22.92 -9.09
N ILE A 33 6.78 -23.27 -10.12
CA ILE A 33 6.82 -22.48 -11.37
C ILE A 33 5.44 -22.47 -12.05
N GLU A 34 4.76 -23.61 -12.10
CA GLU A 34 3.42 -23.72 -12.66
C GLU A 34 2.42 -22.93 -11.86
N SER A 35 2.46 -23.01 -10.54
CA SER A 35 1.62 -22.22 -9.63
C SER A 35 1.85 -20.72 -9.80
N ILE A 36 3.11 -20.28 -10.00
CA ILE A 36 3.42 -18.88 -10.31
C ILE A 36 2.82 -18.49 -11.65
N ILE A 37 2.95 -19.30 -12.70
CA ILE A 37 2.38 -19.02 -14.02
C ILE A 37 0.86 -18.88 -13.94
N GLN A 38 0.17 -19.81 -13.28
CA GLN A 38 -1.28 -19.73 -13.10
C GLN A 38 -1.68 -18.47 -12.31
N PHE A 39 -0.95 -18.16 -11.26
CA PHE A 39 -1.17 -16.92 -10.51
C PHE A 39 -1.00 -15.68 -11.41
N GLN A 40 0.05 -15.64 -12.23
CA GLN A 40 0.30 -14.53 -13.16
C GLN A 40 -0.82 -14.38 -14.19
N ILE A 41 -1.30 -15.48 -14.77
CA ILE A 41 -2.44 -15.49 -15.72
C ILE A 41 -3.70 -14.92 -15.05
N ASN A 42 -4.03 -15.41 -13.86
CA ASN A 42 -5.23 -15.00 -13.12
C ASN A 42 -5.22 -13.53 -12.68
N HIS A 43 -4.07 -12.86 -12.77
CA HIS A 43 -3.89 -11.46 -12.36
C HIS A 43 -3.36 -10.55 -13.48
N ASP A 44 -3.54 -10.97 -14.75
CA ASP A 44 -3.12 -10.21 -15.95
C ASP A 44 -1.64 -9.80 -15.92
N LEU A 45 -0.79 -10.65 -15.37
CA LEU A 45 0.65 -10.47 -15.34
C LEU A 45 1.31 -11.32 -16.43
N LYS A 46 2.53 -10.96 -16.81
CA LYS A 46 3.33 -11.77 -17.76
C LYS A 46 3.59 -13.17 -17.16
N PRO A 47 3.10 -14.26 -17.79
CA PRO A 47 3.18 -15.61 -17.24
C PRO A 47 4.56 -16.26 -17.49
N ASP A 48 5.61 -15.68 -16.91
CA ASP A 48 7.00 -16.15 -17.08
C ASP A 48 7.45 -17.14 -16.00
N GLY A 49 6.65 -17.38 -14.98
CA GLY A 49 6.96 -18.28 -13.87
C GLY A 49 8.03 -17.75 -12.93
N MET A 50 8.26 -16.44 -12.93
CA MET A 50 9.23 -15.77 -12.07
C MET A 50 8.58 -14.71 -11.20
N VAL A 51 8.83 -14.74 -9.89
CA VAL A 51 8.32 -13.73 -8.95
C VAL A 51 9.24 -12.52 -8.98
N GLY A 52 9.01 -11.65 -9.99
CA GLY A 52 9.58 -10.30 -10.02
C GLY A 52 8.75 -9.32 -9.18
N THR A 53 9.11 -8.04 -9.21
CA THR A 53 8.48 -7.00 -8.38
C THR A 53 6.96 -6.93 -8.56
N ASN A 54 6.44 -7.02 -9.78
CA ASN A 54 4.99 -6.92 -10.03
C ASN A 54 4.24 -8.16 -9.52
N THR A 55 4.79 -9.36 -9.76
CA THR A 55 4.24 -10.62 -9.24
C THR A 55 4.27 -10.63 -7.71
N TYR A 56 5.37 -10.17 -7.11
CA TYR A 56 5.49 -10.06 -5.66
C TYR A 56 4.44 -9.13 -5.05
N ARG A 57 4.24 -7.94 -5.62
CA ARG A 57 3.21 -7.01 -5.14
C ARG A 57 1.81 -7.62 -5.14
N ARG A 58 1.48 -8.38 -6.19
CA ARG A 58 0.20 -9.10 -6.28
C ARG A 58 0.09 -10.24 -5.27
N LEU A 59 1.19 -10.96 -5.05
CA LEU A 59 1.26 -12.02 -4.03
C LEU A 59 1.06 -11.46 -2.62
N CYS A 60 1.69 -10.34 -2.30
CA CYS A 60 1.47 -9.63 -1.02
C CYS A 60 -0.01 -9.34 -0.81
N LEU A 61 -0.67 -8.70 -1.78
CA LEU A 61 -2.10 -8.38 -1.68
C LEU A 61 -2.96 -9.62 -1.46
N LYS A 62 -2.67 -10.73 -2.16
CA LYS A 62 -3.41 -12.00 -1.97
C LYS A 62 -3.16 -12.60 -0.59
N ASN A 63 -1.90 -12.63 -0.15
CA ASN A 63 -1.54 -13.21 1.15
C ASN A 63 -2.10 -12.37 2.31
N GLU A 64 -2.10 -11.06 2.17
CA GLU A 64 -2.68 -10.13 3.13
C GLU A 64 -4.19 -10.26 3.22
N ALA A 65 -4.90 -10.32 2.10
CA ALA A 65 -6.34 -10.59 2.07
C ALA A 65 -6.70 -11.93 2.72
N ARG A 66 -5.80 -12.93 2.67
CA ARG A 66 -5.96 -14.21 3.37
C ARG A 66 -5.72 -14.08 4.88
N GLN A 67 -4.79 -13.24 5.31
CA GLN A 67 -4.54 -12.97 6.73
C GLN A 67 -5.64 -12.10 7.33
N ASP A 68 -6.22 -11.15 6.57
CA ASP A 68 -7.35 -10.31 7.00
C ASP A 68 -8.58 -11.13 7.43
N SER A 69 -8.79 -12.28 6.81
CA SER A 69 -9.85 -13.20 7.22
C SER A 69 -9.56 -13.87 8.58
N LEU A 70 -8.33 -13.71 9.11
CA LEU A 70 -7.85 -14.36 10.34
C LEU A 70 -7.51 -13.40 11.48
N GLU A 71 -7.15 -12.11 11.18
CA GLU A 71 -6.64 -11.16 12.16
C GLU A 71 -7.41 -9.83 12.19
N GLY A 72 -8.56 -9.81 12.75
CA GLY A 72 -9.18 -8.62 13.34
C GLY A 72 -9.25 -7.31 12.52
N MET A 73 -10.29 -6.53 12.75
CA MET A 73 -10.53 -5.23 12.13
C MET A 73 -9.57 -4.15 12.66
N SER A 74 -8.95 -3.39 11.76
CA SER A 74 -8.29 -2.13 12.09
C SER A 74 -9.30 -0.97 12.16
N ASN A 75 -8.85 0.20 12.61
CA ASN A 75 -9.72 1.37 12.75
C ASN A 75 -9.14 2.60 12.06
N LEU A 76 -9.99 3.37 11.42
CA LEU A 76 -9.71 4.71 10.92
C LEU A 76 -10.38 5.76 11.82
N MET A 77 -9.80 6.95 11.87
CA MET A 77 -10.42 8.11 12.51
C MET A 77 -11.29 8.87 11.50
N VAL A 78 -12.58 8.95 11.81
CA VAL A 78 -13.60 9.60 10.97
C VAL A 78 -14.46 10.47 11.87
N GLY A 79 -14.35 11.79 11.74
CA GLY A 79 -15.08 12.74 12.57
C GLY A 79 -14.78 12.62 14.07
N GLY A 80 -13.52 12.39 14.44
CA GLY A 80 -13.09 12.20 15.82
C GLY A 80 -13.45 10.84 16.43
N LYS A 81 -14.08 9.93 15.67
CA LYS A 81 -14.50 8.60 16.11
C LYS A 81 -13.70 7.51 15.37
N LEU A 82 -13.41 6.43 16.07
CA LEU A 82 -12.83 5.24 15.43
C LEU A 82 -13.91 4.46 14.69
N LYS A 83 -13.67 4.17 13.43
CA LYS A 83 -14.52 3.35 12.56
C LYS A 83 -13.78 2.11 12.15
N PRO A 84 -14.36 0.91 12.29
CA PRO A 84 -13.72 -0.33 11.88
C PRO A 84 -13.56 -0.38 10.36
N ILE A 85 -12.47 -0.96 9.91
CA ILE A 85 -12.16 -1.22 8.51
C ILE A 85 -11.61 -2.63 8.37
N ALA A 86 -12.02 -3.32 7.31
CA ALA A 86 -11.58 -4.69 7.01
C ALA A 86 -10.17 -4.76 6.38
N TRP A 87 -9.26 -3.88 6.77
CA TRP A 87 -7.87 -3.89 6.34
C TRP A 87 -6.96 -3.84 7.56
N HIS A 88 -6.15 -4.85 7.78
CA HIS A 88 -5.35 -5.02 9.00
C HIS A 88 -4.14 -4.08 9.08
N LYS A 89 -3.57 -3.68 7.95
CA LYS A 89 -2.39 -2.80 7.90
C LYS A 89 -2.77 -1.33 7.95
N VAL A 90 -3.35 -0.89 9.05
CA VAL A 90 -3.69 0.52 9.26
C VAL A 90 -2.94 1.07 10.45
N LYS A 91 -2.24 2.18 10.25
CA LYS A 91 -1.58 2.96 11.31
C LYS A 91 -2.16 4.36 11.36
N LYS A 92 -2.38 4.86 12.59
CA LYS A 92 -2.70 6.27 12.83
C LYS A 92 -1.43 6.98 13.28
N ASP A 93 -0.97 7.95 12.48
CA ASP A 93 0.21 8.76 12.76
C ASP A 93 -0.07 10.22 12.35
N LEU A 94 -1.01 10.84 13.09
CA LEU A 94 -1.60 12.11 12.72
C LEU A 94 -0.59 13.25 12.67
N LEU A 95 -0.75 14.12 11.69
CA LEU A 95 -0.02 15.37 11.55
C LEU A 95 -0.49 16.40 12.58
N PRO A 96 0.38 17.34 12.97
CA PRO A 96 -0.01 18.44 13.85
C PRO A 96 -1.03 19.37 13.16
N SER A 97 -1.85 20.04 13.96
CA SER A 97 -2.97 20.88 13.48
C SER A 97 -2.56 22.02 12.54
N LYS A 98 -1.29 22.43 12.56
CA LYS A 98 -0.74 23.41 11.60
C LYS A 98 -0.71 22.93 10.15
N CYS A 99 -0.93 21.62 9.91
CA CYS A 99 -0.84 21.02 8.57
C CYS A 99 -2.20 20.84 7.90
N TYR A 100 -3.31 21.14 8.57
CA TYR A 100 -4.65 20.96 8.02
C TYR A 100 -5.62 21.95 8.65
N LYS A 101 -6.81 22.11 8.06
CA LYS A 101 -7.89 22.92 8.65
C LYS A 101 -8.85 22.02 9.41
N THR A 102 -9.02 22.27 10.70
CA THR A 102 -10.07 21.62 11.50
C THR A 102 -11.45 22.03 11.01
N PHE A 103 -12.31 21.05 10.81
CA PHE A 103 -13.68 21.26 10.37
C PHE A 103 -14.66 20.77 11.43
N ARG A 104 -15.48 21.69 11.96
CA ARG A 104 -16.35 21.43 13.12
C ARG A 104 -17.71 20.81 12.77
N LYS A 105 -18.11 20.91 11.50
CA LYS A 105 -19.34 20.29 10.99
C LYS A 105 -19.01 18.94 10.37
N GLU A 106 -20.01 18.11 10.15
CA GLU A 106 -19.84 16.89 9.38
C GLU A 106 -19.45 17.23 7.94
N ARG A 107 -18.42 16.58 7.44
CA ARG A 107 -17.89 16.78 6.10
C ARG A 107 -18.32 15.62 5.21
N SER A 108 -18.77 15.93 4.00
CA SER A 108 -19.13 14.95 2.98
C SER A 108 -18.19 15.11 1.77
N PRO A 109 -17.06 14.43 1.73
CA PRO A 109 -16.20 14.41 0.55
C PRO A 109 -16.90 13.71 -0.61
N HIS A 110 -16.77 14.25 -1.82
CA HIS A 110 -17.42 13.73 -3.02
C HIS A 110 -16.49 12.84 -3.84
N PHE A 111 -15.18 12.99 -3.67
CA PHE A 111 -14.19 12.25 -4.45
C PHE A 111 -12.88 12.03 -3.68
N ILE A 112 -12.06 11.12 -4.19
CA ILE A 112 -10.70 10.86 -3.73
C ILE A 112 -9.73 11.45 -4.75
N VAL A 113 -8.72 12.18 -4.27
CA VAL A 113 -7.60 12.65 -5.09
C VAL A 113 -6.37 11.84 -4.71
N THR A 114 -5.87 11.08 -5.66
CA THR A 114 -4.63 10.32 -5.48
C THR A 114 -3.45 11.12 -6.00
N HIS A 115 -2.35 11.10 -5.24
CA HIS A 115 -1.08 11.71 -5.60
C HIS A 115 0.02 10.67 -5.61
N TRP A 116 1.02 10.88 -6.43
CA TRP A 116 2.29 10.20 -6.32
C TRP A 116 3.26 11.09 -5.55
N ASP A 117 3.67 10.67 -4.36
CA ASP A 117 4.45 11.50 -3.44
C ASP A 117 5.96 11.50 -3.71
N VAL A 118 6.43 10.64 -4.62
CA VAL A 118 7.86 10.44 -4.94
C VAL A 118 8.73 10.07 -3.73
N CYS A 119 8.12 9.75 -2.60
CA CYS A 119 8.82 9.35 -1.38
C CYS A 119 9.08 7.84 -1.37
N THR A 120 10.11 7.44 -0.63
CA THR A 120 10.50 6.03 -0.50
C THR A 120 9.66 5.26 0.52
N SER A 121 8.90 5.97 1.36
CA SER A 121 8.04 5.38 2.40
C SER A 121 7.04 6.39 2.93
N ALA A 122 5.95 5.91 3.55
CA ALA A 122 4.98 6.76 4.24
C ALA A 122 5.62 7.63 5.34
N ALA A 123 6.62 7.10 6.05
CA ALA A 123 7.35 7.87 7.06
C ALA A 123 8.15 9.03 6.46
N SER A 124 8.74 8.86 5.28
CA SER A 124 9.44 9.95 4.59
C SER A 124 8.45 10.97 4.03
N CYS A 125 7.33 10.53 3.48
CA CYS A 125 6.24 11.39 3.03
C CYS A 125 5.72 12.26 4.16
N LYS A 126 5.37 11.68 5.31
CA LYS A 126 4.92 12.43 6.49
C LYS A 126 5.88 13.54 6.89
N ARG A 127 7.20 13.26 6.96
CA ARG A 127 8.20 14.27 7.31
C ARG A 127 8.22 15.44 6.33
N VAL A 128 8.09 15.16 5.03
CA VAL A 128 8.03 16.20 4.00
C VAL A 128 6.78 17.06 4.15
N LEU A 129 5.62 16.43 4.32
CA LEU A 129 4.34 17.11 4.51
C LEU A 129 4.37 18.02 5.75
N GLU A 130 4.86 17.49 6.88
CA GLU A 130 4.97 18.25 8.13
C GLU A 130 5.90 19.46 8.02
N LYS A 131 7.07 19.28 7.39
CA LYS A 131 8.03 20.37 7.15
C LYS A 131 7.43 21.47 6.26
N ARG A 132 6.61 21.10 5.28
CA ARG A 132 5.96 22.05 4.35
C ARG A 132 4.64 22.61 4.89
N SER A 133 4.17 22.16 6.06
CA SER A 133 2.86 22.52 6.64
C SER A 133 1.71 22.28 5.66
N ILE A 134 1.76 21.16 4.93
CA ILE A 134 0.70 20.64 4.08
C ILE A 134 0.33 19.23 4.52
N SER A 135 -0.71 18.64 3.94
CA SER A 135 -1.17 17.32 4.36
C SER A 135 -1.92 16.58 3.27
N THR A 136 -1.98 15.28 3.44
CA THR A 136 -2.96 14.38 2.84
C THR A 136 -3.69 13.63 3.94
N HIS A 137 -4.83 13.00 3.67
CA HIS A 137 -5.54 12.22 4.70
C HIS A 137 -4.86 10.88 4.95
N PHE A 138 -4.39 10.24 3.88
CA PHE A 138 -3.79 8.93 3.93
C PHE A 138 -2.50 8.88 3.10
N VAL A 139 -1.57 8.06 3.54
CA VAL A 139 -0.46 7.60 2.72
C VAL A 139 -0.52 6.09 2.64
N ILE A 140 -0.42 5.55 1.44
CA ILE A 140 -0.29 4.11 1.21
C ILE A 140 1.19 3.81 1.03
N ASP A 141 1.77 3.03 1.93
CA ASP A 141 3.18 2.63 1.88
C ASP A 141 3.41 1.51 0.86
N ASN A 142 4.67 1.24 0.56
CA ASN A 142 5.07 0.25 -0.44
C ASN A 142 4.63 -1.19 -0.12
N ASP A 143 4.39 -1.49 1.15
CA ASP A 143 3.92 -2.78 1.64
C ASP A 143 2.40 -2.87 1.79
N GLY A 144 1.66 -1.85 1.33
CA GLY A 144 0.21 -1.75 1.45
C GLY A 144 -0.27 -1.17 2.78
N THR A 145 0.62 -0.83 3.72
CA THR A 145 0.23 -0.17 4.96
C THR A 145 -0.44 1.17 4.67
N ILE A 146 -1.63 1.37 5.19
CA ILE A 146 -2.35 2.65 5.15
C ILE A 146 -1.99 3.44 6.40
N VAL A 147 -1.33 4.58 6.23
CA VAL A 147 -1.03 5.51 7.33
C VAL A 147 -2.00 6.67 7.27
N GLN A 148 -2.86 6.78 8.28
CA GLN A 148 -3.75 7.92 8.40
C GLN A 148 -3.03 9.10 9.04
N LEU A 149 -2.95 10.20 8.31
CA LEU A 149 -2.28 11.45 8.72
C LEU A 149 -3.25 12.54 9.15
N VAL A 150 -4.48 12.52 8.67
CA VAL A 150 -5.51 13.50 9.01
C VAL A 150 -6.86 12.78 9.19
N ASP A 151 -7.63 13.18 10.20
CA ASP A 151 -9.03 12.74 10.34
C ASP A 151 -9.81 13.14 9.08
N THR A 152 -10.58 12.22 8.52
CA THR A 152 -11.34 12.45 7.27
C THR A 152 -12.36 13.57 7.36
N ASN A 153 -12.77 13.96 8.57
CA ASN A 153 -13.65 15.12 8.78
C ASN A 153 -12.91 16.46 8.71
N ASN A 154 -11.59 16.47 8.84
CA ASN A 154 -10.79 17.67 8.66
C ASN A 154 -10.47 17.90 7.18
N ILE A 155 -10.00 19.09 6.83
CA ILE A 155 -9.64 19.45 5.47
C ILE A 155 -8.12 19.38 5.33
N ALA A 156 -7.64 18.37 4.64
CA ALA A 156 -6.23 18.28 4.29
C ALA A 156 -5.86 19.26 3.17
N TRP A 157 -4.62 19.75 3.18
CA TRP A 157 -4.12 20.71 2.18
C TRP A 157 -3.28 19.98 1.13
N HIS A 158 -3.95 19.35 0.14
CA HIS A 158 -3.32 18.53 -0.89
C HIS A 158 -3.61 18.95 -2.34
N ALA A 159 -4.76 19.60 -2.61
CA ALA A 159 -5.26 19.84 -3.97
C ALA A 159 -5.94 21.21 -4.14
N LYS A 160 -5.48 22.26 -3.42
CA LYS A 160 -6.01 23.63 -3.49
C LYS A 160 -7.55 23.67 -3.49
N GLY A 161 -8.17 24.03 -4.63
CA GLY A 161 -9.63 24.17 -4.76
C GLY A 161 -10.44 22.90 -4.49
N ALA A 162 -9.84 21.73 -4.57
CA ALA A 162 -10.50 20.46 -4.29
C ALA A 162 -10.45 20.03 -2.80
N ASN A 163 -9.66 20.68 -1.96
CA ASN A 163 -9.45 20.28 -0.57
C ASN A 163 -10.76 20.11 0.22
N ASN A 164 -11.72 21.01 0.01
CA ASN A 164 -12.99 20.99 0.76
C ASN A 164 -13.89 19.79 0.43
N HIS A 165 -13.73 19.20 -0.75
CA HIS A 165 -14.64 18.20 -1.30
C HIS A 165 -13.98 16.83 -1.55
N SER A 166 -12.73 16.65 -1.13
CA SER A 166 -11.99 15.44 -1.43
C SER A 166 -11.28 14.84 -0.21
N ILE A 167 -11.00 13.56 -0.33
CA ILE A 167 -10.02 12.85 0.49
C ILE A 167 -8.72 12.76 -0.31
N GLY A 168 -7.61 13.26 0.25
CA GLY A 168 -6.28 13.11 -0.36
C GLY A 168 -5.64 11.80 0.04
N VAL A 169 -5.04 11.12 -0.92
CA VAL A 169 -4.30 9.88 -0.72
C VAL A 169 -2.99 9.96 -1.48
N ASP A 170 -1.87 9.95 -0.77
CA ASP A 170 -0.55 9.85 -1.35
C ASP A 170 -0.14 8.37 -1.47
N ILE A 171 0.44 7.99 -2.59
CA ILE A 171 0.96 6.64 -2.81
C ILE A 171 2.47 6.72 -2.82
N SER A 172 3.09 6.17 -1.77
CA SER A 172 4.54 6.10 -1.66
C SER A 172 5.08 5.08 -2.65
N ASN A 173 5.73 5.58 -3.69
CA ASN A 173 6.35 4.75 -4.69
C ASN A 173 7.62 5.41 -5.21
N ALA A 174 8.75 4.88 -4.78
CA ALA A 174 10.09 5.29 -5.22
C ALA A 174 10.41 4.90 -6.67
N TYR A 175 9.41 4.66 -7.51
CA TYR A 175 9.63 4.30 -8.91
C TYR A 175 10.15 5.50 -9.70
N TYR A 176 11.39 5.84 -9.40
CA TYR A 176 12.22 6.63 -10.30
C TYR A 176 13.07 5.65 -11.10
N PRO A 177 13.15 5.75 -12.44
CA PRO A 177 14.02 4.86 -13.23
C PRO A 177 15.46 4.81 -12.72
N LYS A 178 15.92 5.90 -12.09
CA LYS A 178 17.24 6.02 -11.46
C LYS A 178 17.45 5.14 -10.23
N TYR A 179 16.38 4.66 -9.58
CA TYR A 179 16.44 3.83 -8.37
C TYR A 179 15.79 2.45 -8.56
N ALA A 180 15.49 2.10 -9.81
CA ALA A 180 14.87 0.82 -10.18
C ALA A 180 15.89 -0.33 -10.39
N ASN A 181 17.13 -0.20 -9.88
CA ASN A 181 18.17 -1.25 -9.90
C ASN A 181 18.14 -2.10 -8.65
#